data_425c4f80878462080f62ed20e72b8896
#
_entry.id   425c4f80878462080f62ed20e72b8896
#
_cell.length_a   1.000
_cell.length_b   1.000
_cell.length_c   1.000
_cell.angle_alpha   90.00
_cell.angle_beta   90.00
_cell.angle_gamma   90.00
#
_symmetry.space_group_name_H-M   'P 1'
#
loop_
_entity.id
_entity.type
_entity.pdbx_description
1 polymer ?
#
loop_
_entity_poly.entity_id
_entity_poly.type
_entity_poly.pdbx_seq_one_letter_code
_entity_poly.pdbx_strand_id
1 'polypeptide(L)'
;MKFSLSSLARLIAEPVIQQVTGVAGRQFASSLRQIENLMILQGRTLALQNADRAPLDCLQDAEFKVFSQYGEDGILQHLIRETGIDRGEQTFVEFGVQDYLESNTRFLLQGDHWRGLIIDGSREYMEGVRRSDIYWRNDLTAIAAWIDRDNINSLIGDSGFTGKIGILSVDIDGNDYWIWEKIDVVNPVIVVAEWNSVFGPNHAVSIPYAREFDRATAHYSCLYWGASMRAFEELGARKGYALVGSNRVGNNIFFVRRDRLGRLKPLTTREAYVESRFRDSRDRQGNLNFLGGTRRYEEIKHLPVVDVNSGQVTTLNDLDAAQENKAQTR
;
A
#
# COMPACT_ATOMS: atom_id res chain seq x y z
N MET A 1 44.44 -46.50 -1.62
CA MET A 1 43.63 -45.30 -1.85
C MET A 1 44.42 -44.07 -1.43
N LYS A 2 44.90 -43.27 -2.40
CA LYS A 2 45.59 -42.00 -2.07
C LYS A 2 44.55 -40.90 -2.00
N PHE A 3 44.15 -40.50 -0.80
CA PHE A 3 43.36 -39.27 -0.66
C PHE A 3 44.27 -38.09 -1.02
N SER A 4 43.80 -37.23 -1.93
CA SER A 4 44.53 -36.04 -2.30
C SER A 4 44.43 -35.05 -1.12
N LEU A 5 45.53 -34.31 -0.85
CA LEU A 5 45.56 -33.25 0.18
C LEU A 5 44.44 -32.23 0.02
N SER A 6 43.96 -31.99 -1.21
CA SER A 6 42.84 -31.14 -1.51
C SER A 6 41.47 -31.68 -1.03
N SER A 7 41.28 -33.00 -1.02
CA SER A 7 40.07 -33.65 -0.52
C SER A 7 39.98 -33.60 1.00
N LEU A 8 41.13 -33.76 1.68
CA LEU A 8 41.18 -33.63 3.15
C LEU A 8 40.97 -32.18 3.62
N ALA A 9 41.53 -31.20 2.91
CA ALA A 9 41.34 -29.80 3.18
C ALA A 9 39.87 -29.38 3.02
N ARG A 10 39.16 -29.88 2.02
CA ARG A 10 37.70 -29.62 1.86
C ARG A 10 36.87 -30.25 2.98
N LEU A 11 37.18 -31.48 3.38
CA LEU A 11 36.45 -32.21 4.43
C LEU A 11 36.54 -31.52 5.79
N ILE A 12 37.62 -30.76 6.07
CA ILE A 12 37.82 -30.01 7.32
C ILE A 12 37.31 -28.58 7.17
N ALA A 13 37.52 -27.94 6.02
CA ALA A 13 37.15 -26.55 5.81
C ALA A 13 35.63 -26.32 5.68
N GLU A 14 34.94 -27.23 4.98
CA GLU A 14 33.49 -27.08 4.77
C GLU A 14 32.66 -27.03 6.08
N PRO A 15 32.84 -27.95 7.06
CA PRO A 15 32.12 -27.87 8.32
C PRO A 15 32.46 -26.61 9.12
N VAL A 16 33.72 -26.17 9.09
CA VAL A 16 34.17 -24.95 9.79
C VAL A 16 33.54 -23.71 9.14
N ILE A 17 33.55 -23.64 7.82
CA ILE A 17 32.92 -22.54 7.07
C ILE A 17 31.41 -22.53 7.35
N GLN A 18 30.71 -23.67 7.31
CA GLN A 18 29.30 -23.76 7.64
C GLN A 18 29.01 -23.35 9.09
N GLN A 19 29.87 -23.73 10.03
CA GLN A 19 29.70 -23.35 11.42
C GLN A 19 29.91 -21.84 11.63
N VAL A 20 30.96 -21.26 11.02
CA VAL A 20 31.25 -19.81 11.12
C VAL A 20 30.15 -19.00 10.44
N THR A 21 29.73 -19.37 9.23
CA THR A 21 28.63 -18.68 8.54
C THR A 21 27.31 -18.83 9.29
N GLY A 22 27.04 -19.99 9.90
CA GLY A 22 25.87 -20.20 10.71
C GLY A 22 25.86 -19.37 12.02
N VAL A 23 27.01 -19.19 12.68
CA VAL A 23 27.14 -18.35 13.88
C VAL A 23 26.99 -16.88 13.50
N ALA A 24 27.72 -16.43 12.47
CA ALA A 24 27.62 -15.06 11.97
C ALA A 24 26.18 -14.71 11.53
N GLY A 25 25.52 -15.62 10.81
CA GLY A 25 24.13 -15.45 10.40
C GLY A 25 23.16 -15.32 11.59
N ARG A 26 23.31 -16.15 12.62
CA ARG A 26 22.47 -16.05 13.84
C ARG A 26 22.73 -14.74 14.59
N GLN A 27 23.97 -14.33 14.70
CA GLN A 27 24.33 -13.06 15.37
C GLN A 27 23.79 -11.86 14.61
N PHE A 28 23.89 -11.87 13.29
CA PHE A 28 23.33 -10.83 12.41
C PHE A 28 21.80 -10.77 12.54
N ALA A 29 21.10 -11.91 12.47
CA ALA A 29 19.65 -11.97 12.67
C ALA A 29 19.23 -11.49 14.08
N SER A 30 20.04 -11.79 15.12
CA SER A 30 19.79 -11.27 16.46
C SER A 30 19.92 -9.75 16.53
N SER A 31 20.96 -9.20 15.88
CA SER A 31 21.18 -7.74 15.83
C SER A 31 20.07 -7.02 15.06
N LEU A 32 19.62 -7.57 13.94
CA LEU A 32 18.49 -7.02 13.18
C LEU A 32 17.21 -6.96 14.03
N ARG A 33 16.91 -8.03 14.78
CA ARG A 33 15.75 -8.03 15.69
C ARG A 33 15.85 -6.96 16.78
N GLN A 34 17.05 -6.73 17.34
CA GLN A 34 17.25 -5.66 18.31
C GLN A 34 16.99 -4.29 17.71
N ILE A 35 17.43 -4.07 16.46
CA ILE A 35 17.16 -2.83 15.72
C ILE A 35 15.67 -2.65 15.48
N GLU A 36 14.97 -3.69 15.00
CA GLU A 36 13.50 -3.64 14.80
C GLU A 36 12.77 -3.32 16.10
N ASN A 37 13.16 -3.94 17.23
CA ASN A 37 12.60 -3.63 18.54
C ASN A 37 12.81 -2.16 18.94
N LEU A 38 13.97 -1.60 18.67
CA LEU A 38 14.25 -0.19 18.93
C LEU A 38 13.41 0.72 18.02
N MET A 39 13.26 0.36 16.75
CA MET A 39 12.38 1.08 15.80
C MET A 39 10.93 1.07 16.29
N ILE A 40 10.42 -0.07 16.75
CA ILE A 40 9.06 -0.19 17.31
C ILE A 40 8.91 0.69 18.56
N LEU A 41 9.88 0.67 19.48
CA LEU A 41 9.86 1.53 20.68
C LEU A 41 9.85 3.02 20.30
N GLN A 42 10.68 3.39 19.33
CA GLN A 42 10.71 4.77 18.82
C GLN A 42 9.40 5.16 18.15
N GLY A 43 8.82 4.28 17.34
CA GLY A 43 7.51 4.50 16.70
C GLY A 43 6.39 4.72 17.73
N ARG A 44 6.35 3.90 18.78
CA ARG A 44 5.41 4.09 19.89
C ARG A 44 5.61 5.43 20.61
N THR A 45 6.85 5.85 20.81
CA THR A 45 7.15 7.16 21.41
C THR A 45 6.63 8.29 20.52
N LEU A 46 6.86 8.22 19.21
CA LEU A 46 6.35 9.22 18.26
C LEU A 46 4.81 9.23 18.20
N ALA A 47 4.17 8.06 18.25
CA ALA A 47 2.71 7.96 18.32
C ALA A 47 2.14 8.67 19.56
N LEU A 48 2.77 8.50 20.73
CA LEU A 48 2.41 9.21 21.95
C LEU A 48 2.63 10.72 21.83
N GLN A 49 3.76 11.15 21.28
CA GLN A 49 4.03 12.57 21.03
C GLN A 49 3.01 13.20 20.09
N ASN A 50 2.62 12.51 19.03
CA ASN A 50 1.54 12.95 18.14
C ASN A 50 0.18 13.03 18.88
N ALA A 51 -0.06 12.09 19.81
CA ALA A 51 -1.24 12.13 20.66
C ALA A 51 -1.32 13.39 21.52
N ASP A 52 -0.19 13.79 22.11
CA ASP A 52 -0.10 14.98 22.96
C ASP A 52 -0.23 16.30 22.16
N ARG A 53 0.14 16.28 20.88
CA ARG A 53 0.02 17.43 19.97
C ARG A 53 -1.36 17.59 19.34
N ALA A 54 -2.25 16.63 19.50
CA ALA A 54 -3.59 16.69 18.87
C ALA A 54 -4.45 17.86 19.38
N PRO A 55 -5.30 18.48 18.53
CA PRO A 55 -5.55 18.06 17.15
C PRO A 55 -4.41 18.44 16.20
N LEU A 56 -4.20 17.61 15.17
CA LEU A 56 -3.25 17.88 14.09
C LEU A 56 -3.98 18.65 12.96
N ASP A 57 -3.24 19.53 12.26
CA ASP A 57 -3.80 20.34 11.18
C ASP A 57 -4.08 19.50 9.93
N CYS A 58 -3.21 18.54 9.65
CA CYS A 58 -3.35 17.61 8.54
C CYS A 58 -2.72 16.25 8.88
N LEU A 59 -3.03 15.21 8.07
CA LEU A 59 -2.49 13.86 8.29
C LEU A 59 -0.96 13.80 8.17
N GLN A 60 -0.36 14.65 7.32
CA GLN A 60 1.08 14.71 7.13
C GLN A 60 1.84 15.10 8.40
N ASP A 61 1.19 15.75 9.35
CA ASP A 61 1.80 16.10 10.64
C ASP A 61 1.92 14.88 11.58
N ALA A 62 1.19 13.82 11.29
CA ALA A 62 1.28 12.56 12.01
C ALA A 62 2.39 11.64 11.49
N GLU A 63 2.93 11.89 10.29
CA GLU A 63 3.86 10.98 9.63
C GLU A 63 5.09 10.65 10.47
N PHE A 64 5.35 9.38 10.61
CA PHE A 64 6.64 8.79 10.94
C PHE A 64 6.76 7.41 10.33
N LYS A 65 7.99 6.97 10.01
CA LYS A 65 8.26 5.69 9.37
C LYS A 65 8.90 4.72 10.37
N VAL A 66 8.32 3.53 10.49
CA VAL A 66 8.91 2.35 11.14
C VAL A 66 9.14 1.27 10.09
N PHE A 67 8.05 0.81 9.46
CA PHE A 67 8.06 -0.22 8.42
C PHE A 67 7.33 0.19 7.15
N SER A 68 6.47 1.18 7.16
CA SER A 68 5.82 1.69 5.96
C SER A 68 6.82 2.34 5.00
N GLN A 69 6.43 2.55 3.75
CA GLN A 69 7.31 3.08 2.72
C GLN A 69 7.77 4.51 3.02
N TYR A 70 6.88 5.36 3.54
CA TYR A 70 7.17 6.78 3.77
C TYR A 70 6.86 7.25 5.19
N GLY A 71 5.64 7.22 5.62
CA GLY A 71 5.25 7.74 6.94
C GLY A 71 3.87 7.27 7.39
N GLU A 72 3.32 6.29 6.71
CA GLU A 72 1.98 5.76 6.92
C GLU A 72 1.82 5.14 8.31
N ASP A 73 2.89 4.60 8.91
CA ASP A 73 2.85 4.11 10.30
C ASP A 73 2.31 5.17 11.25
N GLY A 74 2.79 6.41 11.12
CA GLY A 74 2.34 7.53 11.96
C GLY A 74 0.91 7.95 11.67
N ILE A 75 0.54 8.02 10.40
CA ILE A 75 -0.84 8.34 10.00
C ILE A 75 -1.80 7.29 10.54
N LEU A 76 -1.50 6.00 10.38
CA LEU A 76 -2.35 4.92 10.85
C LEU A 76 -2.51 4.94 12.38
N GLN A 77 -1.44 5.15 13.14
CA GLN A 77 -1.52 5.31 14.59
C GLN A 77 -2.43 6.48 15.00
N HIS A 78 -2.35 7.60 14.29
CA HIS A 78 -3.25 8.74 14.51
C HIS A 78 -4.70 8.38 14.19
N LEU A 79 -4.97 7.79 13.03
CA LEU A 79 -6.33 7.42 12.61
C LEU A 79 -6.95 6.36 13.52
N ILE A 80 -6.19 5.34 13.94
CA ILE A 80 -6.65 4.31 14.89
C ILE A 80 -7.14 4.97 16.20
N ARG A 81 -6.39 5.92 16.72
CA ARG A 81 -6.76 6.65 17.93
C ARG A 81 -8.02 7.49 17.73
N GLU A 82 -8.09 8.27 16.64
CA GLU A 82 -9.22 9.16 16.37
C GLU A 82 -10.53 8.41 16.11
N THR A 83 -10.44 7.24 15.48
CA THR A 83 -11.59 6.40 15.17
C THR A 83 -12.01 5.49 16.31
N GLY A 84 -11.17 5.35 17.34
CA GLY A 84 -11.44 4.51 18.50
C GLY A 84 -11.61 3.03 18.15
N ILE A 85 -10.74 2.49 17.29
CA ILE A 85 -10.73 1.05 16.96
C ILE A 85 -10.53 0.25 18.25
N ASP A 86 -11.48 -0.63 18.55
CA ASP A 86 -11.43 -1.47 19.75
C ASP A 86 -10.67 -2.80 19.49
N ARG A 87 -10.44 -3.56 20.58
CA ARG A 87 -9.70 -4.84 20.50
C ARG A 87 -10.33 -5.86 19.56
N GLY A 88 -11.63 -5.87 19.39
CA GLY A 88 -12.34 -6.78 18.51
C GLY A 88 -12.17 -6.45 17.04
N GLU A 89 -11.79 -5.21 16.74
CA GLU A 89 -11.55 -4.69 15.40
C GLU A 89 -10.04 -4.61 15.05
N GLN A 90 -9.12 -4.98 15.98
CA GLN A 90 -7.67 -4.94 15.76
C GLN A 90 -7.20 -6.03 14.78
N THR A 91 -7.74 -5.97 13.59
CA THR A 91 -7.45 -6.86 12.47
C THR A 91 -7.22 -6.04 11.20
N PHE A 92 -6.37 -6.54 10.34
CA PHE A 92 -6.11 -5.91 9.04
C PHE A 92 -6.07 -6.91 7.89
N VAL A 93 -6.32 -6.39 6.69
CA VAL A 93 -6.09 -7.07 5.41
C VAL A 93 -5.24 -6.13 4.55
N GLU A 94 -4.12 -6.62 4.01
CA GLU A 94 -3.22 -5.85 3.15
C GLU A 94 -2.81 -6.64 1.91
N PHE A 95 -2.74 -5.96 0.76
CA PHE A 95 -2.37 -6.54 -0.53
C PHE A 95 -1.09 -5.91 -1.07
N GLY A 96 -0.35 -6.66 -1.93
CA GLY A 96 0.84 -6.17 -2.61
C GLY A 96 2.03 -5.93 -1.69
N VAL A 97 2.19 -6.77 -0.69
CA VAL A 97 3.17 -6.58 0.40
C VAL A 97 4.58 -7.06 0.06
N GLN A 98 4.79 -7.68 -1.10
CA GLN A 98 6.05 -8.29 -1.47
C GLN A 98 6.61 -9.20 -0.35
N ASP A 99 7.82 -8.97 0.12
CA ASP A 99 8.46 -9.74 1.19
C ASP A 99 8.03 -9.31 2.61
N TYR A 100 7.08 -8.35 2.70
CA TYR A 100 6.55 -7.79 3.94
C TYR A 100 7.60 -7.07 4.81
N LEU A 101 8.74 -6.69 4.24
CA LEU A 101 9.73 -5.86 4.95
C LEU A 101 9.30 -4.39 5.01
N GLU A 102 8.69 -3.91 3.95
CA GLU A 102 8.08 -2.59 3.85
C GLU A 102 6.57 -2.76 3.64
N SER A 103 5.74 -2.26 4.57
CA SER A 103 4.30 -2.49 4.56
C SER A 103 3.59 -1.52 5.50
N ASN A 104 2.36 -1.15 5.19
CA ASN A 104 1.53 -0.26 5.99
C ASN A 104 1.09 -0.88 7.32
N THR A 105 1.00 -2.21 7.39
CA THR A 105 0.44 -2.90 8.57
C THR A 105 1.47 -3.60 9.45
N ARG A 106 2.72 -3.69 9.03
CA ARG A 106 3.74 -4.42 9.78
C ARG A 106 4.01 -3.85 11.18
N PHE A 107 3.92 -2.53 11.35
CA PHE A 107 4.05 -1.91 12.67
C PHE A 107 2.89 -2.33 13.58
N LEU A 108 1.66 -2.40 13.06
CA LEU A 108 0.51 -2.86 13.83
C LEU A 108 0.65 -4.33 14.25
N LEU A 109 1.14 -5.18 13.36
CA LEU A 109 1.38 -6.59 13.64
C LEU A 109 2.41 -6.79 14.75
N GLN A 110 3.59 -6.20 14.61
CA GLN A 110 4.71 -6.42 15.53
C GLN A 110 4.66 -5.54 16.77
N GLY A 111 4.24 -4.29 16.60
CA GLY A 111 4.16 -3.29 17.67
C GLY A 111 2.91 -3.43 18.53
N ASP A 112 1.76 -3.62 17.92
CA ASP A 112 0.46 -3.56 18.59
C ASP A 112 -0.27 -4.91 18.65
N HIS A 113 0.36 -5.98 18.12
CA HIS A 113 -0.14 -7.36 18.13
C HIS A 113 -1.51 -7.54 17.47
N TRP A 114 -1.74 -6.81 16.39
CA TRP A 114 -2.93 -7.01 15.57
C TRP A 114 -2.88 -8.34 14.82
N ARG A 115 -4.05 -8.91 14.55
CA ARG A 115 -4.20 -10.06 13.66
C ARG A 115 -4.22 -9.60 12.21
N GLY A 116 -3.49 -10.27 11.31
CA GLY A 116 -3.34 -9.84 9.93
C GLY A 116 -3.54 -10.91 8.87
N LEU A 117 -4.08 -10.47 7.72
CA LEU A 117 -4.06 -11.19 6.46
C LEU A 117 -3.26 -10.38 5.46
N ILE A 118 -2.25 -10.99 4.87
CA ILE A 118 -1.50 -10.43 3.74
C ILE A 118 -1.64 -11.32 2.51
N ILE A 119 -1.80 -10.68 1.34
CA ILE A 119 -1.93 -11.38 0.06
C ILE A 119 -0.99 -10.72 -0.95
N ASP A 120 -0.17 -11.54 -1.61
CA ASP A 120 0.72 -11.09 -2.67
C ASP A 120 0.74 -12.09 -3.82
N GLY A 121 0.93 -11.59 -5.06
CA GLY A 121 0.99 -12.43 -6.25
C GLY A 121 2.22 -13.33 -6.29
N SER A 122 3.30 -12.98 -5.59
CA SER A 122 4.55 -13.72 -5.57
C SER A 122 4.52 -14.87 -4.56
N ARG A 123 4.54 -16.09 -5.08
CA ARG A 123 4.67 -17.29 -4.25
C ARG A 123 5.97 -17.30 -3.45
N GLU A 124 7.06 -16.85 -4.06
CA GLU A 124 8.37 -16.82 -3.43
C GLU A 124 8.39 -15.91 -2.20
N TYR A 125 7.84 -14.70 -2.31
CA TYR A 125 7.71 -13.76 -1.20
C TYR A 125 6.87 -14.34 -0.06
N MET A 126 5.69 -14.86 -0.36
CA MET A 126 4.81 -15.41 0.67
C MET A 126 5.37 -16.67 1.34
N GLU A 127 6.10 -17.51 0.62
CA GLU A 127 6.85 -18.60 1.23
C GLU A 127 8.01 -18.10 2.10
N GLY A 128 8.68 -17.03 1.69
CA GLY A 128 9.70 -16.33 2.49
C GLY A 128 9.13 -15.83 3.82
N VAL A 129 7.99 -15.14 3.77
CA VAL A 129 7.28 -14.66 4.96
C VAL A 129 6.92 -15.82 5.90
N ARG A 130 6.33 -16.91 5.37
CA ARG A 130 5.93 -18.07 6.19
C ARG A 130 7.10 -18.78 6.87
N ARG A 131 8.32 -18.68 6.32
CA ARG A 131 9.55 -19.24 6.92
C ARG A 131 10.22 -18.29 7.89
N SER A 132 9.81 -17.03 7.93
CA SER A 132 10.43 -15.99 8.78
C SER A 132 9.91 -16.02 10.21
N ASP A 133 10.66 -15.38 11.11
CA ASP A 133 10.30 -15.28 12.53
C ASP A 133 8.98 -14.50 12.74
N ILE A 134 8.66 -13.54 11.86
CA ILE A 134 7.46 -12.72 11.98
C ILE A 134 6.19 -13.58 11.91
N TYR A 135 6.20 -14.65 11.11
CA TYR A 135 5.03 -15.49 10.87
C TYR A 135 4.61 -16.29 12.10
N TRP A 136 5.57 -16.97 12.75
CA TRP A 136 5.23 -17.80 13.91
C TRP A 136 5.12 -17.01 15.23
N ARG A 137 5.63 -15.77 15.25
CA ARG A 137 5.57 -14.89 16.42
C ARG A 137 4.29 -14.09 16.52
N ASN A 138 3.56 -13.93 15.41
CA ASN A 138 2.39 -13.07 15.32
C ASN A 138 1.20 -13.82 14.72
N ASP A 139 0.00 -13.31 14.92
CA ASP A 139 -1.22 -13.84 14.32
C ASP A 139 -1.33 -13.32 12.87
N LEU A 140 -0.58 -13.93 11.96
CA LEU A 140 -0.44 -13.55 10.56
C LEU A 140 -0.84 -14.70 9.65
N THR A 141 -1.75 -14.45 8.73
CA THR A 141 -2.05 -15.31 7.59
C THR A 141 -1.42 -14.70 6.33
N ALA A 142 -0.64 -15.49 5.58
CA ALA A 142 0.03 -15.05 4.37
C ALA A 142 -0.41 -15.94 3.19
N ILE A 143 -0.94 -15.34 2.11
CA ILE A 143 -1.47 -16.05 0.94
C ILE A 143 -0.74 -15.61 -0.32
N ALA A 144 -0.28 -16.57 -1.11
CA ALA A 144 0.21 -16.33 -2.46
C ALA A 144 -0.96 -16.50 -3.44
N ALA A 145 -1.47 -15.40 -3.98
CA ALA A 145 -2.54 -15.39 -4.96
C ALA A 145 -2.50 -14.13 -5.82
N TRP A 146 -2.74 -14.30 -7.11
CA TRP A 146 -3.06 -13.17 -7.99
C TRP A 146 -4.48 -12.70 -7.68
N ILE A 147 -4.62 -11.42 -7.33
CA ILE A 147 -5.89 -10.83 -6.92
C ILE A 147 -6.64 -10.33 -8.14
N ASP A 148 -7.91 -10.71 -8.24
CA ASP A 148 -8.84 -10.21 -9.23
C ASP A 148 -10.25 -9.97 -8.64
N ARG A 149 -11.16 -9.38 -9.43
CA ARG A 149 -12.51 -9.06 -8.99
C ARG A 149 -13.35 -10.30 -8.63
N ASP A 150 -13.00 -11.47 -9.16
CA ASP A 150 -13.79 -12.69 -8.99
C ASP A 150 -13.37 -13.45 -7.73
N ASN A 151 -12.10 -13.34 -7.32
CA ASN A 151 -11.54 -14.12 -6.21
C ASN A 151 -11.36 -13.37 -4.91
N ILE A 152 -11.31 -12.03 -4.92
CA ILE A 152 -10.89 -11.25 -3.75
C ILE A 152 -11.74 -11.49 -2.51
N ASN A 153 -13.06 -11.54 -2.63
CA ASN A 153 -13.94 -11.79 -1.49
C ASN A 153 -13.77 -13.20 -0.91
N SER A 154 -13.56 -14.21 -1.78
CA SER A 154 -13.28 -15.58 -1.33
C SER A 154 -11.92 -15.68 -0.65
N LEU A 155 -10.86 -15.05 -1.21
CA LEU A 155 -9.52 -15.04 -0.61
C LEU A 155 -9.55 -14.47 0.81
N ILE A 156 -10.29 -13.39 1.03
CA ILE A 156 -10.45 -12.78 2.34
C ILE A 156 -11.30 -13.66 3.27
N GLY A 157 -12.50 -14.06 2.81
CA GLY A 157 -13.49 -14.80 3.59
C GLY A 157 -13.01 -16.18 4.03
N ASP A 158 -12.42 -16.95 3.11
CA ASP A 158 -11.90 -18.30 3.39
C ASP A 158 -10.69 -18.27 4.36
N SER A 159 -10.04 -17.11 4.48
CA SER A 159 -8.97 -16.88 5.46
C SER A 159 -9.48 -16.53 6.86
N GLY A 160 -10.80 -16.49 7.04
CA GLY A 160 -11.43 -16.20 8.32
C GLY A 160 -11.47 -14.71 8.68
N PHE A 161 -11.40 -13.83 7.67
CA PHE A 161 -11.60 -12.39 7.83
C PHE A 161 -12.93 -11.99 7.21
N THR A 162 -13.91 -11.65 8.03
CA THR A 162 -15.25 -11.25 7.59
C THR A 162 -15.84 -10.18 8.50
N GLY A 163 -16.77 -9.39 7.96
CA GLY A 163 -17.47 -8.37 8.73
C GLY A 163 -16.55 -7.21 9.16
N LYS A 164 -16.62 -6.82 10.44
CA LYS A 164 -15.86 -5.66 10.93
C LYS A 164 -14.38 -5.98 11.07
N ILE A 165 -13.54 -5.13 10.48
CA ILE A 165 -12.09 -5.13 10.63
C ILE A 165 -11.58 -3.70 10.86
N GLY A 166 -10.38 -3.55 11.41
CA GLY A 166 -9.78 -2.22 11.61
C GLY A 166 -9.33 -1.59 10.31
N ILE A 167 -8.49 -2.29 9.54
CA ILE A 167 -7.81 -1.70 8.38
C ILE A 167 -7.89 -2.61 7.16
N LEU A 168 -8.13 -1.99 6.00
CA LEU A 168 -7.90 -2.54 4.67
C LEU A 168 -6.87 -1.68 3.96
N SER A 169 -5.76 -2.27 3.51
CA SER A 169 -4.72 -1.62 2.70
C SER A 169 -4.69 -2.24 1.31
N VAL A 170 -4.95 -1.44 0.29
CA VAL A 170 -5.06 -1.86 -1.12
C VAL A 170 -3.95 -1.20 -1.91
N ASP A 171 -2.97 -1.99 -2.32
CA ASP A 171 -1.83 -1.57 -3.12
C ASP A 171 -1.40 -2.77 -3.99
N ILE A 172 -1.83 -2.78 -5.25
CA ILE A 172 -1.54 -3.85 -6.21
C ILE A 172 -1.05 -3.32 -7.56
N ASP A 173 -0.53 -2.09 -7.56
CA ASP A 173 0.10 -1.47 -8.73
C ASP A 173 -0.79 -1.40 -9.99
N GLY A 174 -2.12 -1.27 -9.82
CA GLY A 174 -2.96 -1.15 -11.01
C GLY A 174 -4.46 -1.22 -10.82
N ASN A 175 -4.99 -2.37 -10.45
CA ASN A 175 -6.42 -2.59 -10.33
C ASN A 175 -7.03 -2.15 -8.98
N ASP A 176 -6.35 -1.34 -8.18
CA ASP A 176 -6.68 -0.96 -6.81
C ASP A 176 -8.13 -0.48 -6.64
N TYR A 177 -8.55 0.43 -7.52
CA TYR A 177 -9.92 0.93 -7.56
C TYR A 177 -10.94 -0.21 -7.73
N TRP A 178 -10.70 -1.08 -8.71
CA TRP A 178 -11.61 -2.16 -9.08
C TRP A 178 -11.71 -3.24 -8.00
N ILE A 179 -10.60 -3.48 -7.30
CA ILE A 179 -10.55 -4.44 -6.20
C ILE A 179 -11.28 -3.88 -4.98
N TRP A 180 -11.00 -2.63 -4.58
CA TRP A 180 -11.74 -2.04 -3.47
C TRP A 180 -13.24 -1.90 -3.78
N GLU A 181 -13.60 -1.55 -5.01
CA GLU A 181 -15.01 -1.52 -5.45
C GLU A 181 -15.71 -2.86 -5.17
N LYS A 182 -15.03 -3.97 -5.47
CA LYS A 182 -15.57 -5.32 -5.38
C LYS A 182 -15.62 -5.89 -3.96
N ILE A 183 -14.74 -5.46 -3.07
CA ILE A 183 -14.69 -5.98 -1.70
C ILE A 183 -15.96 -5.61 -0.94
N ASP A 184 -16.68 -6.63 -0.44
CA ASP A 184 -17.88 -6.52 0.38
C ASP A 184 -17.92 -7.48 1.58
N VAL A 185 -17.02 -8.46 1.63
CA VAL A 185 -16.94 -9.47 2.71
C VAL A 185 -16.44 -8.87 4.04
N VAL A 186 -15.72 -7.76 3.99
CA VAL A 186 -15.23 -7.02 5.16
C VAL A 186 -15.72 -5.58 5.17
N ASN A 187 -15.84 -5.01 6.37
CA ASN A 187 -16.25 -3.63 6.61
C ASN A 187 -15.19 -2.92 7.48
N PRO A 188 -14.10 -2.45 6.88
CA PRO A 188 -13.00 -1.81 7.57
C PRO A 188 -13.42 -0.47 8.20
N VAL A 189 -12.79 -0.10 9.31
CA VAL A 189 -12.91 1.25 9.87
C VAL A 189 -12.09 2.23 9.06
N ILE A 190 -10.90 1.83 8.66
CA ILE A 190 -9.94 2.63 7.87
C ILE A 190 -9.62 1.88 6.58
N VAL A 191 -9.56 2.60 5.46
CA VAL A 191 -9.04 2.09 4.19
C VAL A 191 -7.86 2.94 3.76
N VAL A 192 -6.76 2.29 3.42
CA VAL A 192 -5.60 2.88 2.72
C VAL A 192 -5.66 2.40 1.28
N ALA A 193 -5.48 3.29 0.32
CA ALA A 193 -5.43 2.92 -1.08
C ALA A 193 -4.29 3.64 -1.80
N GLU A 194 -3.56 2.90 -2.63
CA GLU A 194 -2.62 3.52 -3.55
C GLU A 194 -3.36 4.20 -4.70
N TRP A 195 -2.94 5.42 -5.07
CA TRP A 195 -3.57 6.21 -6.12
C TRP A 195 -2.53 6.87 -7.02
N ASN A 196 -2.91 7.17 -8.24
CA ASN A 196 -2.01 7.75 -9.22
C ASN A 196 -2.24 9.26 -9.37
N SER A 197 -1.33 10.07 -8.83
CA SER A 197 -1.38 11.52 -8.91
C SER A 197 -1.19 12.07 -10.33
N VAL A 198 -0.66 11.26 -11.26
CA VAL A 198 -0.44 11.68 -12.65
C VAL A 198 -1.74 11.96 -13.37
N PHE A 199 -2.86 11.32 -12.97
CA PHE A 199 -4.19 11.63 -13.53
C PHE A 199 -4.73 13.01 -13.10
N GLY A 200 -4.06 13.69 -12.19
CA GLY A 200 -4.48 15.01 -11.69
C GLY A 200 -5.72 14.97 -10.78
N PRO A 201 -6.15 16.16 -10.30
CA PRO A 201 -7.24 16.26 -9.34
C PRO A 201 -8.65 16.42 -9.97
N ASN A 202 -8.74 16.56 -11.29
CA ASN A 202 -9.96 17.06 -11.94
C ASN A 202 -10.95 15.97 -12.33
N HIS A 203 -10.45 14.83 -12.78
CA HIS A 203 -11.25 13.77 -13.38
C HIS A 203 -11.35 12.54 -12.47
N ALA A 204 -12.54 11.95 -12.40
CA ALA A 204 -12.78 10.70 -11.68
C ALA A 204 -12.53 9.52 -12.63
N VAL A 205 -11.28 9.11 -12.77
CA VAL A 205 -10.86 8.11 -13.74
C VAL A 205 -10.02 7.00 -13.12
N SER A 206 -10.12 5.81 -13.73
CA SER A 206 -9.25 4.66 -13.49
C SER A 206 -8.77 4.10 -14.82
N ILE A 207 -7.69 3.34 -14.82
CA ILE A 207 -7.38 2.47 -15.95
C ILE A 207 -8.55 1.51 -16.20
N PRO A 208 -8.80 1.04 -17.45
CA PRO A 208 -9.74 -0.05 -17.69
C PRO A 208 -9.31 -1.30 -16.91
N TYR A 209 -10.27 -1.98 -16.30
CA TYR A 209 -9.98 -3.23 -15.60
C TYR A 209 -9.39 -4.26 -16.57
N ALA A 210 -8.27 -4.83 -16.19
CA ALA A 210 -7.66 -5.96 -16.86
C ALA A 210 -7.19 -6.98 -15.82
N ARG A 211 -7.67 -8.22 -15.90
CA ARG A 211 -7.39 -9.26 -14.91
C ARG A 211 -5.89 -9.46 -14.66
N GLU A 212 -5.11 -9.42 -15.72
CA GLU A 212 -3.66 -9.62 -15.71
C GLU A 212 -2.92 -8.29 -15.94
N PHE A 213 -3.42 -7.21 -15.30
CA PHE A 213 -2.77 -5.91 -15.42
C PHE A 213 -1.38 -5.96 -14.78
N ASP A 214 -0.39 -5.46 -15.52
CA ASP A 214 0.98 -5.28 -15.07
C ASP A 214 1.46 -3.88 -15.45
N ARG A 215 1.74 -3.05 -14.47
CA ARG A 215 2.22 -1.67 -14.60
C ARG A 215 3.46 -1.56 -15.48
N ALA A 216 4.39 -2.53 -15.37
CA ALA A 216 5.65 -2.50 -16.11
C ALA A 216 5.47 -2.73 -17.62
N THR A 217 4.42 -3.45 -18.01
CA THR A 217 4.13 -3.80 -19.41
C THR A 217 2.99 -3.02 -20.03
N ALA A 218 2.10 -2.42 -19.22
CA ALA A 218 0.95 -1.66 -19.70
C ALA A 218 1.35 -0.43 -20.52
N HIS A 219 2.41 0.27 -20.13
CA HIS A 219 2.98 1.37 -20.88
C HIS A 219 4.47 1.55 -20.52
N TYR A 220 5.32 1.79 -21.52
CA TYR A 220 6.78 1.90 -21.33
C TYR A 220 7.20 2.92 -20.28
N SER A 221 6.40 3.98 -20.06
CA SER A 221 6.72 5.02 -19.09
C SER A 221 6.54 4.57 -17.63
N CYS A 222 5.87 3.46 -17.38
CA CYS A 222 5.46 2.99 -16.04
C CYS A 222 4.57 4.00 -15.28
N LEU A 223 3.98 5.00 -15.96
CA LEU A 223 3.12 6.03 -15.38
C LEU A 223 1.62 5.70 -15.46
N TYR A 224 1.25 4.72 -16.31
CA TYR A 224 -0.14 4.38 -16.60
C TYR A 224 -0.58 3.17 -15.76
N TRP A 225 -1.24 3.46 -14.63
CA TRP A 225 -1.75 2.48 -13.66
C TRP A 225 -2.75 3.13 -12.69
N GLY A 226 -3.54 2.31 -11.99
CA GLY A 226 -4.37 2.74 -10.86
C GLY A 226 -5.51 3.68 -11.23
N ALA A 227 -5.88 4.53 -10.29
CA ALA A 227 -6.96 5.48 -10.42
C ALA A 227 -6.62 6.85 -9.83
N SER A 228 -7.36 7.88 -10.24
CA SER A 228 -7.26 9.22 -9.67
C SER A 228 -7.80 9.26 -8.23
N MET A 229 -7.31 10.21 -7.43
CA MET A 229 -7.85 10.45 -6.07
C MET A 229 -9.35 10.72 -6.11
N ARG A 230 -9.83 11.45 -7.13
CA ARG A 230 -11.25 11.76 -7.29
C ARG A 230 -12.09 10.51 -7.52
N ALA A 231 -11.60 9.55 -8.32
CA ALA A 231 -12.29 8.27 -8.48
C ALA A 231 -12.44 7.53 -7.15
N PHE A 232 -11.38 7.52 -6.34
CA PHE A 232 -11.42 6.91 -5.02
C PHE A 232 -12.29 7.68 -4.02
N GLU A 233 -12.32 9.03 -4.05
CA GLU A 233 -13.23 9.85 -3.22
C GLU A 233 -14.69 9.46 -3.50
N GLU A 234 -15.07 9.36 -4.77
CA GLU A 234 -16.41 8.98 -5.19
C GLU A 234 -16.75 7.53 -4.84
N LEU A 235 -15.80 6.59 -4.99
CA LEU A 235 -15.95 5.21 -4.55
C LEU A 235 -16.14 5.13 -3.03
N GLY A 236 -15.27 5.79 -2.28
CA GLY A 236 -15.36 5.86 -0.82
C GLY A 236 -16.71 6.40 -0.35
N ALA A 237 -17.18 7.48 -0.98
CA ALA A 237 -18.49 8.06 -0.67
C ALA A 237 -19.64 7.07 -0.92
N ARG A 238 -19.61 6.32 -2.03
CA ARG A 238 -20.61 5.27 -2.33
C ARG A 238 -20.57 4.12 -1.32
N LYS A 239 -19.38 3.77 -0.82
CA LYS A 239 -19.18 2.70 0.17
C LYS A 239 -19.37 3.16 1.61
N GLY A 240 -19.70 4.45 1.86
CA GLY A 240 -19.95 4.99 3.20
C GLY A 240 -18.71 5.51 3.93
N TYR A 241 -17.64 5.80 3.20
CA TYR A 241 -16.39 6.35 3.71
C TYR A 241 -16.24 7.85 3.39
N ALA A 242 -15.39 8.51 4.13
CA ALA A 242 -14.93 9.88 3.86
C ALA A 242 -13.42 9.85 3.62
N LEU A 243 -12.97 10.56 2.60
CA LEU A 243 -11.56 10.89 2.40
C LEU A 243 -11.12 11.81 3.54
N VAL A 244 -10.01 11.46 4.22
CA VAL A 244 -9.49 12.25 5.35
C VAL A 244 -8.07 12.77 5.11
N GLY A 245 -7.44 12.41 4.01
CA GLY A 245 -6.15 12.95 3.59
C GLY A 245 -5.32 12.00 2.75
N SER A 246 -4.11 12.43 2.44
CA SER A 246 -3.07 11.66 1.77
C SER A 246 -1.74 11.79 2.51
N ASN A 247 -0.77 10.93 2.21
CA ASN A 247 0.60 11.10 2.68
C ASN A 247 1.33 12.23 1.93
N ARG A 248 2.44 12.70 2.49
CA ARG A 248 3.25 13.81 1.95
C ARG A 248 3.88 13.50 0.59
N VAL A 249 4.06 12.22 0.29
CA VAL A 249 4.69 11.78 -0.97
C VAL A 249 3.67 11.67 -2.11
N GLY A 250 2.37 11.56 -1.80
CA GLY A 250 1.30 11.60 -2.78
C GLY A 250 1.08 10.28 -3.51
N ASN A 251 1.20 9.13 -2.82
CA ASN A 251 0.87 7.82 -3.35
C ASN A 251 -0.22 7.09 -2.55
N ASN A 252 -0.35 7.35 -1.25
CA ASN A 252 -1.36 6.74 -0.40
C ASN A 252 -2.41 7.75 0.05
N ILE A 253 -3.69 7.34 -0.03
CA ILE A 253 -4.85 8.09 0.48
C ILE A 253 -5.55 7.28 1.56
N PHE A 254 -6.17 8.02 2.48
CA PHE A 254 -6.77 7.46 3.68
C PHE A 254 -8.25 7.79 3.73
N PHE A 255 -9.05 6.76 3.97
CA PHE A 255 -10.49 6.86 4.16
C PHE A 255 -10.87 6.35 5.54
N VAL A 256 -11.85 6.98 6.13
CA VAL A 256 -12.46 6.55 7.39
C VAL A 256 -13.96 6.36 7.19
N ARG A 257 -14.50 5.27 7.71
CA ARG A 257 -15.94 5.01 7.67
C ARG A 257 -16.69 6.16 8.37
N ARG A 258 -17.74 6.68 7.74
CA ARG A 258 -18.41 7.93 8.16
C ARG A 258 -18.94 7.90 9.59
N ASP A 259 -19.38 6.74 10.09
CA ASP A 259 -19.84 6.57 11.48
C ASP A 259 -18.71 6.56 12.52
N ARG A 260 -17.44 6.58 12.06
CA ARG A 260 -16.24 6.48 12.90
C ARG A 260 -15.30 7.69 12.76
N LEU A 261 -15.75 8.77 12.12
CA LEU A 261 -14.91 9.94 11.86
C LEU A 261 -14.38 10.63 13.13
N GLY A 262 -15.13 10.58 14.24
CA GLY A 262 -14.71 11.28 15.45
C GLY A 262 -14.48 12.76 15.20
N ARG A 263 -13.23 13.23 15.41
CA ARG A 263 -12.81 14.62 15.14
C ARG A 263 -12.23 14.85 13.74
N LEU A 264 -12.05 13.77 12.96
CA LEU A 264 -11.51 13.86 11.61
C LEU A 264 -12.49 14.58 10.68
N LYS A 265 -11.95 15.45 9.84
CA LYS A 265 -12.75 16.20 8.86
C LYS A 265 -12.75 15.49 7.53
N PRO A 266 -13.92 15.24 6.91
CA PRO A 266 -13.98 14.87 5.51
C PRO A 266 -13.33 15.94 4.64
N LEU A 267 -12.49 15.50 3.70
CA LEU A 267 -11.84 16.37 2.72
C LEU A 267 -12.36 16.03 1.31
N THR A 268 -12.30 17.03 0.47
CA THR A 268 -12.46 16.86 -0.98
C THR A 268 -11.12 16.47 -1.61
N THR A 269 -11.16 15.90 -2.82
CA THR A 269 -9.94 15.63 -3.60
C THR A 269 -9.04 16.88 -3.66
N ARG A 270 -9.59 18.07 -3.88
CA ARG A 270 -8.80 19.30 -4.00
C ARG A 270 -8.06 19.66 -2.71
N GLU A 271 -8.65 19.40 -1.55
CA GLU A 271 -8.03 19.66 -0.24
C GLU A 271 -6.99 18.61 0.14
N ALA A 272 -7.22 17.35 -0.27
CA ALA A 272 -6.35 16.22 0.07
C ALA A 272 -5.23 15.96 -0.95
N TYR A 273 -5.31 16.56 -2.16
CA TYR A 273 -4.41 16.28 -3.27
C TYR A 273 -2.97 16.69 -2.96
N VAL A 274 -2.07 15.74 -3.11
CA VAL A 274 -0.62 15.95 -3.08
C VAL A 274 -0.02 15.38 -4.36
N GLU A 275 0.61 16.23 -5.17
CA GLU A 275 1.30 15.75 -6.35
C GLU A 275 2.47 14.83 -5.95
N SER A 276 2.51 13.62 -6.50
CA SER A 276 3.57 12.66 -6.16
C SER A 276 4.95 13.15 -6.64
N ARG A 277 5.95 12.89 -5.80
CA ARG A 277 7.34 13.27 -6.06
C ARG A 277 8.17 12.15 -6.67
N PHE A 278 7.56 11.01 -6.98
CA PHE A 278 8.22 9.92 -7.65
C PHE A 278 8.72 10.32 -9.03
N ARG A 279 9.88 9.86 -9.39
CA ARG A 279 10.53 10.16 -10.67
C ARG A 279 11.00 8.86 -11.33
N ASP A 280 10.20 7.84 -11.27
CA ASP A 280 10.44 6.47 -11.76
C ASP A 280 10.05 6.26 -13.22
N SER A 281 9.61 7.32 -13.89
CA SER A 281 9.23 7.26 -15.31
C SER A 281 10.38 6.82 -16.21
N ARG A 282 10.04 6.09 -17.30
CA ARG A 282 11.00 5.50 -18.22
C ARG A 282 10.79 6.01 -19.64
N ASP A 283 11.86 6.00 -20.42
CA ASP A 283 11.81 6.19 -21.87
C ASP A 283 11.45 4.87 -22.60
N ARG A 284 11.31 4.94 -23.94
CA ARG A 284 11.00 3.77 -24.78
C ARG A 284 12.09 2.71 -24.78
N GLN A 285 13.29 3.02 -24.32
CA GLN A 285 14.42 2.12 -24.15
C GLN A 285 14.47 1.50 -22.74
N GLY A 286 13.55 1.89 -21.86
CA GLY A 286 13.46 1.39 -20.49
C GLY A 286 14.37 2.13 -19.48
N ASN A 287 15.08 3.19 -19.89
CA ASN A 287 15.92 3.97 -18.99
C ASN A 287 15.08 4.97 -18.20
N LEU A 288 15.48 5.24 -16.95
CA LEU A 288 14.86 6.29 -16.15
C LEU A 288 15.05 7.66 -16.83
N ASN A 289 13.97 8.40 -17.06
CA ASN A 289 13.98 9.72 -17.66
C ASN A 289 13.57 10.84 -16.69
N PHE A 290 13.17 10.49 -15.46
CA PHE A 290 12.92 11.40 -14.35
C PHE A 290 11.91 12.50 -14.65
N LEU A 291 10.85 12.21 -15.40
CA LEU A 291 9.79 13.18 -15.65
C LEU A 291 9.14 13.67 -14.35
N GLY A 292 8.75 14.92 -14.33
CA GLY A 292 8.03 15.54 -13.21
C GLY A 292 6.95 16.51 -13.71
N GLY A 293 6.00 16.82 -12.84
CA GLY A 293 4.92 17.76 -13.13
C GLY A 293 4.08 17.38 -14.32
N THR A 294 3.67 18.37 -15.10
CA THR A 294 2.80 18.20 -16.27
C THR A 294 3.36 17.28 -17.34
N ARG A 295 4.68 17.11 -17.45
CA ARG A 295 5.27 16.19 -18.44
C ARG A 295 4.87 14.74 -18.21
N ARG A 296 4.62 14.33 -16.97
CA ARG A 296 4.09 12.98 -16.66
C ARG A 296 2.67 12.82 -17.19
N TYR A 297 1.84 13.83 -17.00
CA TYR A 297 0.47 13.87 -17.52
C TYR A 297 0.42 13.81 -19.04
N GLU A 298 1.22 14.64 -19.72
CA GLU A 298 1.34 14.66 -21.19
C GLU A 298 1.71 13.29 -21.75
N GLU A 299 2.53 12.52 -21.01
CA GLU A 299 2.99 11.21 -21.44
C GLU A 299 1.87 10.17 -21.54
N ILE A 300 0.82 10.29 -20.70
CA ILE A 300 -0.24 9.27 -20.60
C ILE A 300 -1.65 9.78 -20.94
N LYS A 301 -1.86 11.08 -21.10
CA LYS A 301 -3.19 11.68 -21.27
C LYS A 301 -3.99 11.18 -22.49
N HIS A 302 -3.30 10.59 -23.48
CA HIS A 302 -3.90 10.00 -24.67
C HIS A 302 -4.27 8.53 -24.52
N LEU A 303 -3.91 7.91 -23.39
CA LEU A 303 -4.20 6.50 -23.12
C LEU A 303 -5.65 6.32 -22.61
N PRO A 304 -6.26 5.14 -22.85
CA PRO A 304 -7.63 4.89 -22.43
C PRO A 304 -7.79 4.91 -20.93
N VAL A 305 -8.79 5.62 -20.44
CA VAL A 305 -9.24 5.61 -19.03
C VAL A 305 -10.74 5.37 -18.99
N VAL A 306 -11.22 4.85 -17.89
CA VAL A 306 -12.66 4.75 -17.59
C VAL A 306 -13.05 5.94 -16.74
N ASP A 307 -14.00 6.76 -17.21
CA ASP A 307 -14.74 7.67 -16.34
C ASP A 307 -15.61 6.83 -15.41
N VAL A 308 -15.31 6.80 -14.13
CA VAL A 308 -15.96 5.89 -13.17
C VAL A 308 -17.42 6.28 -12.86
N ASN A 309 -17.87 7.46 -13.27
CA ASN A 309 -19.24 7.92 -13.10
C ASN A 309 -20.13 7.45 -14.24
N SER A 310 -19.65 7.54 -15.48
CA SER A 310 -20.41 7.12 -16.65
C SER A 310 -20.13 5.65 -17.05
N GLY A 311 -19.02 5.08 -16.59
CA GLY A 311 -18.53 3.77 -17.02
C GLY A 311 -17.95 3.77 -18.45
N GLN A 312 -17.83 4.93 -19.09
CA GLN A 312 -17.36 5.03 -20.48
C GLN A 312 -15.82 5.03 -20.54
N VAL A 313 -15.29 4.35 -21.54
CA VAL A 313 -13.87 4.45 -21.90
C VAL A 313 -13.66 5.72 -22.71
N THR A 314 -12.70 6.52 -22.29
CA THR A 314 -12.34 7.82 -22.87
C THR A 314 -10.84 8.04 -22.74
N THR A 315 -10.36 9.26 -22.96
CA THR A 315 -8.99 9.70 -22.66
C THR A 315 -9.00 10.95 -21.78
N LEU A 316 -7.91 11.24 -21.10
CA LEU A 316 -7.80 12.51 -20.36
C LEU A 316 -7.86 13.70 -21.29
N ASN A 317 -7.31 13.60 -22.52
CA ASN A 317 -7.44 14.62 -23.57
C ASN A 317 -8.89 14.99 -23.86
N ASP A 318 -9.76 13.97 -24.03
CA ASP A 318 -11.18 14.20 -24.35
C ASP A 318 -11.92 14.82 -23.16
N LEU A 319 -11.58 14.40 -21.95
CA LEU A 319 -12.18 14.94 -20.72
C LEU A 319 -11.78 16.41 -20.50
N ASP A 320 -10.52 16.76 -20.73
CA ASP A 320 -10.03 18.13 -20.65
C ASP A 320 -10.73 19.03 -21.68
N ALA A 321 -10.79 18.61 -22.94
CA ALA A 321 -11.48 19.34 -24.00
C ALA A 321 -12.97 19.56 -23.70
N ALA A 322 -13.64 18.54 -23.14
CA ALA A 322 -15.03 18.66 -22.71
C ALA A 322 -15.23 19.65 -21.56
N GLN A 323 -14.27 19.74 -20.63
CA GLN A 323 -14.29 20.67 -19.51
C GLN A 323 -14.06 22.11 -19.96
N GLU A 324 -13.10 22.35 -20.86
CA GLU A 324 -12.83 23.67 -21.45
C GLU A 324 -14.05 24.22 -22.21
N ASN A 325 -14.69 23.39 -23.03
CA ASN A 325 -15.90 23.75 -23.77
C ASN A 325 -17.05 24.16 -22.82
N LYS A 326 -17.22 23.44 -21.69
CA LYS A 326 -18.23 23.81 -20.68
C LYS A 326 -17.91 25.12 -19.96
N ALA A 327 -16.64 25.45 -19.78
CA ALA A 327 -16.21 26.70 -19.13
C ALA A 327 -16.40 27.91 -20.05
N GLN A 328 -16.27 27.75 -21.36
CA GLN A 328 -16.48 28.80 -22.37
C GLN A 328 -17.95 29.08 -22.65
N THR A 329 -18.85 28.16 -22.29
CA THR A 329 -20.31 28.28 -22.56
C THR A 329 -21.07 28.87 -21.36
N ARG A 330 -20.39 29.14 -20.25
CA ARG A 330 -20.91 29.80 -19.05
C ARG A 330 -20.43 31.23 -18.92
#